data_87e5393dd43f21645bdd29b94b5e02ec
#
_entry.id   87e5393dd43f21645bdd29b94b5e02ec
#
_cell.length_a   1.000
_cell.length_b   1.000
_cell.length_c   1.000
_cell.angle_alpha   90.00
_cell.angle_beta   90.00
_cell.angle_gamma   90.00
#
_symmetry.space_group_name_H-M   'P 1'
#
loop_
_entity.id
_entity.type
_entity.pdbx_description
1 polymer ?
#
loop_
_entity_poly.entity_id
_entity_poly.type
_entity_poly.pdbx_seq_one_letter_code
_entity_poly.pdbx_strand_id
1 'polypeptide(L)'
;MTDPREILMSTYRAGRIKKVRKFVYVAQFVLTIIILIALTFLTPDAGFDPLYLPFTLYIFIIALILLIVNAESFFFKFFGMRMSKSDSEKYLSAKDYTRWALVVIVICIAILVMVNILGPSMDESLDEKRTVEVFGVSNFNFHSQDSFGLTGVEAITLTQSEDPIPLDVFILHKSDFENEYFNNRLNLDENKSVGIFVLNYESDDFLPHDDYVLYIDAGTQRPTVTFTIESGISHQFVLYLTIFPIVFVAMNAIWIIYLWPLRRRYEKTSIYE
;
A
#
# COMPACT_ATOMS: atom_id res chain seq x y z
N MET A 1 50.64 -22.93 -12.95
CA MET A 1 49.71 -23.97 -13.51
C MET A 1 48.67 -24.28 -12.44
N THR A 2 47.41 -23.94 -12.66
CA THR A 2 46.31 -24.27 -11.72
C THR A 2 45.96 -25.74 -11.84
N ASP A 3 45.87 -26.46 -10.74
CA ASP A 3 45.53 -27.89 -10.69
C ASP A 3 44.13 -28.12 -11.38
N PRO A 4 44.01 -29.01 -12.35
CA PRO A 4 42.75 -29.33 -12.99
C PRO A 4 41.64 -29.73 -12.04
N ARG A 5 42.00 -30.35 -10.90
CA ARG A 5 41.05 -30.71 -9.83
C ARG A 5 40.43 -29.48 -9.12
N GLU A 6 41.17 -28.40 -8.94
CA GLU A 6 40.66 -27.16 -8.38
C GLU A 6 39.71 -26.43 -9.31
N ILE A 7 39.93 -26.50 -10.64
CA ILE A 7 39.03 -25.91 -11.63
C ILE A 7 37.72 -26.68 -11.63
N LEU A 8 37.75 -28.01 -11.61
CA LEU A 8 36.57 -28.86 -11.57
C LEU A 8 35.74 -28.61 -10.29
N MET A 9 36.39 -28.51 -9.14
CA MET A 9 35.71 -28.21 -7.88
C MET A 9 35.07 -26.81 -7.84
N SER A 10 35.72 -25.82 -8.44
CA SER A 10 35.16 -24.44 -8.47
C SER A 10 33.93 -24.38 -9.39
N THR A 11 33.97 -25.04 -10.54
CA THR A 11 32.82 -25.11 -11.48
C THR A 11 31.65 -25.87 -10.86
N TYR A 12 31.91 -26.98 -10.15
CA TYR A 12 30.89 -27.73 -9.43
C TYR A 12 30.22 -26.87 -8.32
N ARG A 13 31.01 -26.11 -7.51
CA ARG A 13 30.50 -25.24 -6.47
C ARG A 13 29.66 -24.10 -7.07
N ALA A 14 30.11 -23.47 -8.15
CA ALA A 14 29.35 -22.43 -8.84
C ALA A 14 28.00 -22.96 -9.39
N GLY A 15 28.00 -24.17 -9.97
CA GLY A 15 26.77 -24.82 -10.40
C GLY A 15 25.80 -25.13 -9.27
N ARG A 16 26.33 -25.53 -8.11
CA ARG A 16 25.53 -25.78 -6.90
C ARG A 16 24.87 -24.51 -6.36
N ILE A 17 25.60 -23.40 -6.33
CA ILE A 17 25.03 -22.10 -5.91
C ILE A 17 23.90 -21.66 -6.85
N LYS A 18 24.07 -21.81 -8.18
CA LYS A 18 23.00 -21.48 -9.14
C LYS A 18 21.74 -22.33 -8.91
N LYS A 19 21.89 -23.63 -8.60
CA LYS A 19 20.77 -24.52 -8.30
C LYS A 19 20.07 -24.10 -6.98
N VAL A 20 20.84 -23.86 -5.92
CA VAL A 20 20.31 -23.42 -4.62
C VAL A 20 19.56 -22.10 -4.77
N ARG A 21 20.15 -21.12 -5.47
CA ARG A 21 19.47 -19.84 -5.74
C ARG A 21 18.13 -20.01 -6.45
N LYS A 22 18.10 -20.85 -7.51
CA LYS A 22 16.85 -21.12 -8.23
C LYS A 22 15.82 -21.78 -7.33
N PHE A 23 16.23 -22.73 -6.50
CA PHE A 23 15.34 -23.40 -5.56
C PHE A 23 14.77 -22.41 -4.53
N VAL A 24 15.62 -21.55 -3.94
CA VAL A 24 15.20 -20.52 -2.96
C VAL A 24 14.17 -19.58 -3.58
N TYR A 25 14.40 -19.07 -4.79
CA TYR A 25 13.43 -18.18 -5.45
C TYR A 25 12.09 -18.86 -5.77
N VAL A 26 12.12 -20.12 -6.19
CA VAL A 26 10.88 -20.89 -6.43
C VAL A 26 10.15 -21.11 -5.10
N ALA A 27 10.88 -21.50 -4.05
CA ALA A 27 10.28 -21.69 -2.72
C ALA A 27 9.68 -20.39 -2.16
N GLN A 28 10.37 -19.27 -2.31
CA GLN A 28 9.85 -17.95 -1.90
C GLN A 28 8.60 -17.56 -2.69
N PHE A 29 8.60 -17.78 -4.01
CA PHE A 29 7.43 -17.49 -4.83
C PHE A 29 6.22 -18.32 -4.39
N VAL A 30 6.39 -19.62 -4.17
CA VAL A 30 5.32 -20.50 -3.67
C VAL A 30 4.86 -20.06 -2.28
N LEU A 31 5.81 -19.76 -1.37
CA LEU A 31 5.48 -19.29 -0.02
C LEU A 31 4.73 -17.95 -0.06
N THR A 32 5.11 -17.04 -0.94
CA THR A 32 4.40 -15.77 -1.13
C THR A 32 2.94 -16.01 -1.51
N ILE A 33 2.68 -16.88 -2.49
CA ILE A 33 1.31 -17.20 -2.89
C ILE A 33 0.53 -17.80 -1.71
N ILE A 34 1.14 -18.73 -0.97
CA ILE A 34 0.48 -19.34 0.20
C ILE A 34 0.14 -18.28 1.25
N ILE A 35 1.07 -17.35 1.54
CA ILE A 35 0.84 -16.27 2.50
C ILE A 35 -0.29 -15.36 2.02
N LEU A 36 -0.31 -14.95 0.75
CA LEU A 36 -1.37 -14.08 0.21
C LEU A 36 -2.74 -14.76 0.28
N ILE A 37 -2.82 -16.05 -0.08
CA ILE A 37 -4.06 -16.83 0.04
C ILE A 37 -4.47 -16.93 1.51
N ALA A 38 -3.54 -17.29 2.40
CA ALA A 38 -3.85 -17.41 3.84
C ALA A 38 -4.34 -16.09 4.43
N LEU A 39 -3.77 -14.96 4.03
CA LEU A 39 -4.23 -13.63 4.46
C LEU A 39 -5.68 -13.38 4.03
N THR A 40 -6.04 -13.70 2.79
CA THR A 40 -7.43 -13.52 2.31
C THR A 40 -8.45 -14.24 3.18
N PHE A 41 -8.09 -15.39 3.74
CA PHE A 41 -8.99 -16.18 4.59
C PHE A 41 -8.86 -15.89 6.09
N LEU A 42 -7.74 -15.33 6.54
CA LEU A 42 -7.49 -15.08 7.96
C LEU A 42 -7.78 -13.62 8.38
N THR A 43 -7.91 -12.73 7.42
CA THR A 43 -8.23 -11.32 7.71
C THR A 43 -9.72 -11.21 8.03
N PRO A 44 -10.11 -10.84 9.26
CA PRO A 44 -11.51 -10.80 9.67
C PRO A 44 -12.35 -9.81 8.89
N ASP A 45 -11.72 -8.73 8.39
CA ASP A 45 -12.38 -7.66 7.65
C ASP A 45 -12.49 -7.97 6.14
N ALA A 46 -11.83 -9.03 5.66
CA ALA A 46 -11.95 -9.44 4.27
C ALA A 46 -13.30 -10.10 4.02
N GLY A 47 -14.13 -9.50 3.20
CA GLY A 47 -15.47 -9.97 2.84
C GLY A 47 -15.63 -10.18 1.34
N PHE A 48 -16.57 -11.04 0.95
CA PHE A 48 -16.92 -11.27 -0.45
C PHE A 48 -18.27 -10.66 -0.83
N ASP A 49 -19.03 -10.16 0.16
CA ASP A 49 -20.34 -9.54 -0.06
C ASP A 49 -20.56 -8.36 0.93
N PRO A 50 -20.29 -7.13 0.55
CA PRO A 50 -19.53 -6.67 -0.64
C PRO A 50 -18.05 -7.10 -0.61
N LEU A 51 -17.43 -7.21 -1.79
CA LEU A 51 -16.00 -7.59 -1.89
C LEU A 51 -15.13 -6.52 -1.23
N TYR A 52 -14.45 -6.89 -0.15
CA TYR A 52 -13.45 -6.06 0.50
C TYR A 52 -12.15 -6.83 0.73
N LEU A 53 -11.05 -6.29 0.23
CA LEU A 53 -9.71 -6.84 0.39
C LEU A 53 -8.78 -5.73 0.90
N PRO A 54 -8.27 -5.80 2.13
CA PRO A 54 -7.38 -4.77 2.69
C PRO A 54 -6.04 -4.74 1.95
N PHE A 55 -5.98 -4.05 0.82
CA PHE A 55 -4.87 -4.08 -0.11
C PHE A 55 -3.58 -3.52 0.49
N THR A 56 -3.69 -2.62 1.47
CA THR A 56 -2.55 -2.08 2.23
C THR A 56 -1.72 -3.18 2.89
N LEU A 57 -2.37 -4.19 3.48
CA LEU A 57 -1.70 -5.33 4.10
C LEU A 57 -0.95 -6.19 3.05
N TYR A 58 -1.58 -6.40 1.89
CA TYR A 58 -0.95 -7.16 0.79
C TYR A 58 0.27 -6.44 0.25
N ILE A 59 0.19 -5.12 0.05
CA ILE A 59 1.33 -4.29 -0.39
C ILE A 59 2.47 -4.36 0.62
N PHE A 60 2.18 -4.24 1.92
CA PHE A 60 3.19 -4.37 2.97
C PHE A 60 3.95 -5.70 2.86
N ILE A 61 3.24 -6.81 2.76
CA ILE A 61 3.85 -8.14 2.69
C ILE A 61 4.63 -8.34 1.39
N ILE A 62 4.07 -7.92 0.25
CA ILE A 62 4.77 -8.00 -1.04
C ILE A 62 6.06 -7.17 -1.00
N ALA A 63 6.00 -5.94 -0.48
CA ALA A 63 7.17 -5.09 -0.36
C ALA A 63 8.24 -5.68 0.56
N LEU A 64 7.84 -6.29 1.69
CA LEU A 64 8.74 -6.98 2.61
C LEU A 64 9.43 -8.17 1.92
N ILE A 65 8.68 -8.99 1.18
CA ILE A 65 9.22 -10.13 0.43
C ILE A 65 10.19 -9.64 -0.65
N LEU A 66 9.84 -8.60 -1.39
CA LEU A 66 10.72 -8.01 -2.40
C LEU A 66 12.03 -7.49 -1.77
N LEU A 67 11.97 -6.91 -0.59
CA LEU A 67 13.14 -6.45 0.15
C LEU A 67 14.06 -7.63 0.52
N ILE A 68 13.49 -8.73 1.01
CA ILE A 68 14.23 -9.96 1.32
C ILE A 68 14.88 -10.52 0.04
N VAL A 69 14.11 -10.66 -1.04
CA VAL A 69 14.62 -11.16 -2.34
C VAL A 69 15.74 -10.28 -2.90
N ASN A 70 15.64 -8.96 -2.73
CA ASN A 70 16.69 -8.03 -3.14
C ASN A 70 17.98 -8.24 -2.32
N ALA A 71 17.87 -8.38 -0.99
CA ALA A 71 19.00 -8.68 -0.12
C ALA A 71 19.65 -10.02 -0.49
N GLU A 72 18.87 -11.08 -0.64
CA GLU A 72 19.37 -12.40 -1.03
C GLU A 72 20.03 -12.39 -2.40
N SER A 73 19.46 -11.69 -3.38
CA SER A 73 20.06 -11.54 -4.71
C SER A 73 21.46 -10.94 -4.62
N PHE A 74 21.66 -9.95 -3.75
CA PHE A 74 22.97 -9.39 -3.48
C PHE A 74 23.91 -10.45 -2.90
N PHE A 75 23.51 -11.14 -1.83
CA PHE A 75 24.35 -12.14 -1.18
C PHE A 75 24.76 -13.26 -2.14
N PHE A 76 23.81 -13.79 -2.92
CA PHE A 76 24.14 -14.83 -3.89
C PHE A 76 25.12 -14.35 -4.99
N LYS A 77 24.97 -13.14 -5.48
CA LYS A 77 25.92 -12.54 -6.45
C LYS A 77 27.26 -12.27 -5.82
N PHE A 78 27.28 -11.76 -4.58
CA PHE A 78 28.50 -11.52 -3.85
C PHE A 78 29.29 -12.82 -3.60
N PHE A 79 28.63 -13.89 -3.12
CA PHE A 79 29.26 -15.20 -2.98
C PHE A 79 29.74 -15.76 -4.30
N GLY A 80 28.98 -15.60 -5.38
CA GLY A 80 29.37 -15.98 -6.73
C GLY A 80 30.65 -15.29 -7.18
N MET A 81 30.76 -13.97 -6.97
CA MET A 81 32.00 -13.21 -7.24
C MET A 81 33.18 -13.72 -6.42
N ARG A 82 32.97 -13.98 -5.12
CA ARG A 82 34.05 -14.42 -4.22
C ARG A 82 34.57 -15.81 -4.58
N MET A 83 33.74 -16.66 -5.17
CA MET A 83 34.11 -18.02 -5.60
C MET A 83 34.66 -18.09 -7.02
N SER A 84 34.44 -17.08 -7.84
CA SER A 84 35.05 -17.03 -9.18
C SER A 84 36.56 -16.83 -9.08
N LYS A 85 37.29 -17.54 -9.94
CA LYS A 85 38.77 -17.41 -10.05
C LYS A 85 39.15 -16.34 -11.08
N SER A 86 38.32 -16.08 -12.06
CA SER A 86 38.57 -15.09 -13.12
C SER A 86 38.21 -13.69 -12.65
N ASP A 87 39.11 -12.76 -12.78
CA ASP A 87 38.89 -11.35 -12.45
C ASP A 87 37.94 -10.71 -13.47
N SER A 88 37.94 -11.16 -14.71
CA SER A 88 36.98 -10.76 -15.74
C SER A 88 35.55 -11.15 -15.36
N GLU A 89 35.31 -12.35 -14.83
CA GLU A 89 33.98 -12.79 -14.35
C GLU A 89 33.51 -11.97 -13.14
N LYS A 90 34.44 -11.68 -12.20
CA LYS A 90 34.16 -10.82 -11.02
C LYS A 90 33.76 -9.42 -11.46
N TYR A 91 34.50 -8.84 -12.41
CA TYR A 91 34.20 -7.52 -12.95
C TYR A 91 32.82 -7.46 -13.61
N LEU A 92 32.52 -8.41 -14.48
CA LEU A 92 31.22 -8.47 -15.17
C LEU A 92 30.07 -8.62 -14.18
N SER A 93 30.23 -9.49 -13.19
CA SER A 93 29.21 -9.67 -12.13
C SER A 93 28.99 -8.42 -11.30
N ALA A 94 30.08 -7.71 -10.90
CA ALA A 94 29.97 -6.44 -10.17
C ALA A 94 29.32 -5.35 -11.02
N LYS A 95 29.68 -5.25 -12.30
CA LYS A 95 29.10 -4.28 -13.24
C LYS A 95 27.62 -4.52 -13.45
N ASP A 96 27.21 -5.77 -13.68
CA ASP A 96 25.82 -6.16 -13.86
C ASP A 96 24.98 -5.84 -12.63
N TYR A 97 25.49 -6.19 -11.42
CA TYR A 97 24.77 -5.87 -10.20
C TYR A 97 24.63 -4.37 -9.96
N THR A 98 25.70 -3.59 -10.18
CA THR A 98 25.64 -2.13 -10.05
C THR A 98 24.58 -1.52 -10.97
N ARG A 99 24.45 -2.04 -12.20
CA ARG A 99 23.39 -1.60 -13.12
C ARG A 99 21.99 -1.89 -12.58
N TRP A 100 21.76 -3.11 -12.11
CA TRP A 100 20.47 -3.49 -11.52
C TRP A 100 20.13 -2.70 -10.28
N ALA A 101 21.10 -2.46 -9.39
CA ALA A 101 20.91 -1.63 -8.22
C ALA A 101 20.52 -0.19 -8.59
N LEU A 102 21.14 0.40 -9.63
CA LEU A 102 20.77 1.70 -10.16
C LEU A 102 19.36 1.72 -10.72
N VAL A 103 18.95 0.69 -11.47
CA VAL A 103 17.58 0.57 -11.99
C VAL A 103 16.57 0.55 -10.84
N VAL A 104 16.83 -0.24 -9.80
CA VAL A 104 15.96 -0.29 -8.61
C VAL A 104 15.86 1.07 -7.94
N ILE A 105 17.00 1.77 -7.76
CA ILE A 105 17.02 3.13 -7.19
C ILE A 105 16.17 4.09 -8.02
N VAL A 106 16.32 4.08 -9.34
CA VAL A 106 15.55 4.96 -10.25
C VAL A 106 14.05 4.68 -10.13
N ILE A 107 13.64 3.40 -10.11
CA ILE A 107 12.24 3.02 -9.95
C ILE A 107 11.71 3.51 -8.59
N CYS A 108 12.46 3.30 -7.51
CA CYS A 108 12.05 3.74 -6.17
C CYS A 108 11.93 5.27 -6.07
N ILE A 109 12.87 6.03 -6.68
CA ILE A 109 12.78 7.48 -6.74
C ILE A 109 11.56 7.91 -7.56
N ALA A 110 11.25 7.25 -8.66
CA ALA A 110 10.06 7.54 -9.45
C ALA A 110 8.77 7.31 -8.65
N ILE A 111 8.69 6.23 -7.86
CA ILE A 111 7.56 5.98 -6.96
C ILE A 111 7.44 7.09 -5.92
N LEU A 112 8.54 7.48 -5.27
CA LEU A 112 8.52 8.56 -4.27
C LEU A 112 8.06 9.90 -4.88
N VAL A 113 8.51 10.22 -6.07
CA VAL A 113 8.09 11.43 -6.79
C VAL A 113 6.60 11.35 -7.13
N MET A 114 6.13 10.21 -7.64
CA MET A 114 4.70 10.01 -7.93
C MET A 114 3.84 10.20 -6.68
N VAL A 115 4.16 9.57 -5.58
CA VAL A 115 3.39 9.66 -4.33
C VAL A 115 3.32 11.09 -3.83
N ASN A 116 4.43 11.85 -3.87
CA ASN A 116 4.47 13.22 -3.37
C ASN A 116 3.80 14.24 -4.30
N ILE A 117 3.75 13.99 -5.60
CA ILE A 117 3.14 14.93 -6.56
C ILE A 117 1.66 14.60 -6.79
N LEU A 118 1.32 13.32 -6.93
CA LEU A 118 -0.03 12.91 -7.29
C LEU A 118 -0.94 12.71 -6.07
N GLY A 119 -0.38 12.35 -4.89
CA GLY A 119 -1.16 12.13 -3.67
C GLY A 119 -2.12 13.30 -3.39
N PRO A 120 -1.63 14.53 -3.17
CA PRO A 120 -2.50 15.66 -2.83
C PRO A 120 -3.53 16.00 -3.91
N SER A 121 -3.19 15.84 -5.19
CA SER A 121 -4.13 16.09 -6.28
C SER A 121 -5.18 14.99 -6.45
N MET A 122 -4.88 13.78 -6.00
CA MET A 122 -5.86 12.69 -5.98
C MET A 122 -6.85 12.86 -4.84
N ASP A 123 -6.42 13.27 -3.63
CA ASP A 123 -7.32 13.52 -2.50
C ASP A 123 -8.40 14.54 -2.89
N GLU A 124 -8.01 15.70 -3.44
CA GLU A 124 -8.96 16.74 -3.88
C GLU A 124 -9.96 16.23 -4.95
N SER A 125 -9.55 15.24 -5.75
CA SER A 125 -10.39 14.67 -6.81
C SER A 125 -11.40 13.64 -6.30
N LEU A 126 -11.23 13.15 -5.06
CA LEU A 126 -12.10 12.14 -4.44
C LEU A 126 -13.26 12.77 -3.66
N ASP A 127 -13.21 14.08 -3.39
CA ASP A 127 -14.25 14.78 -2.65
C ASP A 127 -15.56 14.82 -3.43
N GLU A 128 -16.63 14.41 -2.76
CA GLU A 128 -17.98 14.44 -3.31
C GLU A 128 -18.82 15.55 -2.65
N LYS A 129 -19.14 16.59 -3.40
CA LYS A 129 -19.94 17.71 -2.94
C LYS A 129 -21.37 17.62 -3.50
N ARG A 130 -22.36 17.58 -2.61
CA ARG A 130 -23.78 17.57 -2.96
C ARG A 130 -24.53 18.70 -2.24
N THR A 131 -25.35 19.43 -3.00
CA THR A 131 -26.26 20.44 -2.47
C THR A 131 -27.70 19.94 -2.61
N VAL A 132 -28.42 19.89 -1.51
CA VAL A 132 -29.77 19.31 -1.47
C VAL A 132 -30.69 20.18 -0.61
N GLU A 133 -31.93 20.36 -1.06
CA GLU A 133 -33.00 20.89 -0.21
C GLU A 133 -33.51 19.76 0.66
N VAL A 134 -33.41 19.93 1.96
CA VAL A 134 -33.89 18.95 2.95
C VAL A 134 -35.29 19.34 3.38
N PHE A 135 -36.25 18.41 3.25
CA PHE A 135 -37.61 18.61 3.73
C PHE A 135 -38.03 17.49 4.67
N GLY A 136 -38.22 17.81 5.95
CA GLY A 136 -38.42 16.81 6.98
C GLY A 136 -37.20 15.93 7.10
N VAL A 137 -37.36 14.64 6.87
CA VAL A 137 -36.30 13.65 6.91
C VAL A 137 -35.74 13.38 5.52
N SER A 138 -34.44 13.42 5.38
CA SER A 138 -33.73 13.04 4.16
C SER A 138 -32.61 12.06 4.49
N ASN A 139 -32.39 11.08 3.62
CA ASN A 139 -31.36 10.07 3.77
C ASN A 139 -30.50 9.97 2.50
N PHE A 140 -29.20 9.79 2.67
CA PHE A 140 -28.22 9.68 1.59
C PHE A 140 -27.31 8.48 1.87
N ASN A 141 -27.30 7.53 0.95
CA ASN A 141 -26.42 6.37 1.06
C ASN A 141 -25.03 6.71 0.52
N PHE A 142 -24.00 6.26 1.22
CA PHE A 142 -22.61 6.33 0.77
C PHE A 142 -21.82 5.11 1.25
N HIS A 143 -20.72 4.81 0.54
CA HIS A 143 -19.77 3.78 0.95
C HIS A 143 -18.62 4.44 1.71
N SER A 144 -18.21 3.86 2.83
CA SER A 144 -17.13 4.43 3.64
C SER A 144 -15.76 4.24 3.03
N GLN A 145 -15.53 3.13 2.32
CA GLN A 145 -14.24 2.79 1.72
C GLN A 145 -14.46 2.09 0.37
N ASP A 146 -13.44 2.15 -0.49
CA ASP A 146 -13.42 1.36 -1.72
C ASP A 146 -13.20 -0.13 -1.42
N SER A 147 -13.45 -0.99 -2.41
CA SER A 147 -13.31 -2.46 -2.29
C SER A 147 -11.89 -2.92 -1.94
N PHE A 148 -10.90 -2.06 -2.01
CA PHE A 148 -9.50 -2.37 -1.72
C PHE A 148 -8.97 -1.67 -0.46
N GLY A 149 -9.79 -0.85 0.21
CA GLY A 149 -9.38 -0.07 1.38
C GLY A 149 -8.22 0.89 1.08
N LEU A 150 -8.12 1.37 -0.16
CA LEU A 150 -7.12 2.34 -0.58
C LEU A 150 -7.59 3.77 -0.39
N THR A 151 -8.88 3.99 -0.54
CA THR A 151 -9.55 5.27 -0.34
C THR A 151 -10.69 5.11 0.65
N GLY A 152 -10.98 6.15 1.42
CA GLY A 152 -12.05 6.12 2.38
C GLY A 152 -12.49 7.52 2.79
N VAL A 153 -13.65 7.60 3.44
CA VAL A 153 -14.20 8.84 3.95
C VAL A 153 -13.43 9.27 5.20
N GLU A 154 -12.81 10.45 5.15
CA GLU A 154 -12.06 11.07 6.23
C GLU A 154 -12.91 12.07 7.01
N ALA A 155 -13.74 12.85 6.29
CA ALA A 155 -14.59 13.86 6.91
C ALA A 155 -15.90 14.03 6.15
N ILE A 156 -16.95 14.43 6.86
CA ILE A 156 -18.21 14.87 6.26
C ILE A 156 -18.51 16.25 6.82
N THR A 157 -18.48 17.26 5.95
CA THR A 157 -18.76 18.64 6.32
C THR A 157 -20.14 19.04 5.84
N LEU A 158 -20.92 19.69 6.74
CA LEU A 158 -22.22 20.23 6.38
C LEU A 158 -22.20 21.77 6.46
N THR A 159 -22.66 22.41 5.42
CA THR A 159 -22.84 23.86 5.36
C THR A 159 -24.27 24.19 4.98
N GLN A 160 -24.87 25.14 5.71
CA GLN A 160 -26.18 25.68 5.38
C GLN A 160 -26.03 27.01 4.62
N SER A 161 -26.84 27.22 3.61
CA SER A 161 -26.78 28.44 2.79
C SER A 161 -27.52 29.64 3.38
N GLU A 162 -28.35 29.42 4.39
CA GLU A 162 -29.16 30.43 5.08
C GLU A 162 -28.83 30.46 6.59
N ASP A 163 -29.60 31.25 7.37
CA ASP A 163 -29.43 31.28 8.82
C ASP A 163 -29.38 29.88 9.43
N PRO A 164 -28.41 29.58 10.30
CA PRO A 164 -28.18 28.24 10.80
C PRO A 164 -29.41 27.73 11.58
N ILE A 165 -30.05 26.74 11.01
CA ILE A 165 -31.19 26.04 11.60
C ILE A 165 -30.65 24.80 12.31
N PRO A 166 -31.12 24.45 13.52
CA PRO A 166 -30.74 23.22 14.17
C PRO A 166 -31.19 22.02 13.31
N LEU A 167 -30.23 21.18 12.92
CA LEU A 167 -30.43 19.94 12.19
C LEU A 167 -29.97 18.79 13.06
N ASP A 168 -30.78 17.74 13.11
CA ASP A 168 -30.35 16.49 13.70
C ASP A 168 -29.73 15.63 12.56
N VAL A 169 -28.45 15.34 12.71
CA VAL A 169 -27.67 14.64 11.68
C VAL A 169 -27.01 13.40 12.29
N PHE A 170 -27.22 12.26 11.66
CA PHE A 170 -26.67 10.98 12.13
C PHE A 170 -26.03 10.21 10.98
N ILE A 171 -24.96 9.48 11.26
CA ILE A 171 -24.44 8.45 10.38
C ILE A 171 -24.81 7.11 10.99
N LEU A 172 -25.50 6.31 10.22
CA LEU A 172 -26.02 5.00 10.62
C LEU A 172 -25.49 3.93 9.68
N HIS A 173 -25.24 2.74 10.20
CA HIS A 173 -25.05 1.58 9.33
C HIS A 173 -26.32 1.35 8.52
N LYS A 174 -26.20 1.11 7.23
CA LYS A 174 -27.34 0.92 6.33
C LYS A 174 -28.22 -0.25 6.77
N SER A 175 -27.60 -1.35 7.24
CA SER A 175 -28.31 -2.52 7.77
C SER A 175 -29.19 -2.19 8.96
N ASP A 176 -28.69 -1.37 9.88
CA ASP A 176 -29.42 -0.98 11.09
C ASP A 176 -30.54 0.02 10.73
N PHE A 177 -30.23 0.97 9.85
CA PHE A 177 -31.21 1.93 9.35
C PHE A 177 -32.37 1.22 8.64
N GLU A 178 -32.12 0.29 7.71
CA GLU A 178 -33.16 -0.44 7.00
C GLU A 178 -34.02 -1.27 7.97
N ASN A 179 -33.41 -2.01 8.88
CA ASN A 179 -34.13 -2.84 9.85
C ASN A 179 -35.01 -2.02 10.80
N GLU A 180 -34.54 -0.87 11.26
CA GLU A 180 -35.30 -0.05 12.24
C GLU A 180 -36.31 0.86 11.58
N TYR A 181 -35.99 1.43 10.42
CA TYR A 181 -36.87 2.31 9.65
C TYR A 181 -38.11 1.55 9.16
N PHE A 182 -37.94 0.37 8.57
CA PHE A 182 -39.06 -0.46 8.12
C PHE A 182 -39.94 -0.99 9.26
N ASN A 183 -39.38 -1.12 10.45
CA ASN A 183 -40.14 -1.58 11.62
C ASN A 183 -40.81 -0.43 12.40
N ASN A 184 -40.76 0.83 11.95
CA ASN A 184 -41.23 2.03 12.65
C ASN A 184 -40.66 2.17 14.09
N ARG A 185 -39.45 1.68 14.30
CA ARG A 185 -38.76 1.64 15.60
C ARG A 185 -37.48 2.47 15.59
N LEU A 186 -37.36 3.41 14.64
CA LEU A 186 -36.18 4.27 14.56
C LEU A 186 -36.08 5.11 15.83
N ASN A 187 -35.42 4.54 16.82
CA ASN A 187 -35.03 5.25 18.02
C ASN A 187 -33.59 5.68 17.75
N LEU A 188 -33.40 6.93 17.35
CA LEU A 188 -32.11 7.56 17.10
C LEU A 188 -31.42 7.75 18.46
N ASP A 189 -31.08 6.63 19.11
CA ASP A 189 -30.32 6.66 20.33
C ASP A 189 -28.88 7.02 19.95
N GLU A 190 -28.27 7.95 20.71
CA GLU A 190 -26.91 8.41 20.51
C GLU A 190 -25.90 7.25 20.42
N ASN A 191 -26.23 6.12 21.04
CA ASN A 191 -25.39 4.91 21.05
C ASN A 191 -25.38 4.10 19.73
N LYS A 192 -26.29 4.38 18.79
CA LYS A 192 -26.39 3.68 17.51
C LYS A 192 -25.82 4.50 16.35
N SER A 193 -25.63 5.77 16.54
CA SER A 193 -24.98 6.64 15.57
C SER A 193 -23.46 6.38 15.61
N VAL A 194 -22.86 6.15 14.46
CA VAL A 194 -21.40 6.05 14.34
C VAL A 194 -20.72 7.40 14.63
N GLY A 195 -21.48 8.47 14.57
CA GLY A 195 -21.07 9.80 14.98
C GLY A 195 -22.26 10.74 15.05
N ILE A 196 -22.27 11.63 16.05
CA ILE A 196 -23.22 12.71 16.15
C ILE A 196 -22.60 13.94 15.53
N PHE A 197 -23.28 14.51 14.55
CA PHE A 197 -22.79 15.70 13.87
C PHE A 197 -23.60 16.92 14.24
N VAL A 198 -22.90 17.90 14.75
CA VAL A 198 -23.45 19.23 14.89
C VAL A 198 -23.04 20.11 13.71
N LEU A 199 -21.89 19.89 13.08
CA LEU A 199 -21.40 20.67 11.92
C LEU A 199 -20.25 20.02 11.13
N ASN A 200 -19.31 19.33 11.77
CA ASN A 200 -18.17 18.71 11.12
C ASN A 200 -17.82 17.39 11.81
N TYR A 201 -17.68 16.32 11.04
CA TYR A 201 -17.09 15.08 11.51
C TYR A 201 -15.68 14.97 10.94
N GLU A 202 -14.71 14.89 11.81
CA GLU A 202 -13.36 14.56 11.46
C GLU A 202 -12.99 13.28 12.21
N SER A 203 -12.52 12.29 11.50
CA SER A 203 -11.97 11.07 12.08
C SER A 203 -10.49 10.98 11.72
N ASP A 204 -9.66 10.64 12.70
CA ASP A 204 -8.24 10.37 12.47
C ASP A 204 -8.03 9.10 11.61
N ASP A 205 -9.04 8.23 11.54
CA ASP A 205 -9.08 7.02 10.73
C ASP A 205 -10.33 7.00 9.85
N PHE A 206 -10.27 6.25 8.74
CA PHE A 206 -11.43 6.01 7.90
C PHE A 206 -12.55 5.33 8.69
N LEU A 207 -13.80 5.63 8.31
CA LEU A 207 -14.92 4.83 8.75
C LEU A 207 -14.69 3.34 8.38
N PRO A 208 -15.07 2.39 9.25
CA PRO A 208 -15.00 0.96 8.92
C PRO A 208 -15.66 0.66 7.57
N HIS A 209 -15.16 -0.32 6.84
CA HIS A 209 -15.72 -0.68 5.54
C HIS A 209 -17.16 -1.19 5.71
N ASP A 210 -18.12 -0.38 5.28
CA ASP A 210 -19.55 -0.70 5.25
C ASP A 210 -20.32 0.31 4.40
N ASP A 211 -21.60 0.01 4.19
CA ASP A 211 -22.58 0.93 3.66
C ASP A 211 -23.19 1.77 4.79
N TYR A 212 -23.16 3.07 4.62
CA TYR A 212 -23.70 4.02 5.60
C TYR A 212 -24.82 4.87 5.00
N VAL A 213 -25.66 5.37 5.89
CA VAL A 213 -26.72 6.32 5.61
C VAL A 213 -26.46 7.59 6.39
N LEU A 214 -26.28 8.71 5.69
CA LEU A 214 -26.35 10.04 6.27
C LEU A 214 -27.83 10.42 6.40
N TYR A 215 -28.31 10.45 7.64
CA TYR A 215 -29.68 10.80 8.02
C TYR A 215 -29.73 12.26 8.49
N ILE A 216 -30.56 13.06 7.87
CA ILE A 216 -30.73 14.48 8.20
C ILE A 216 -32.19 14.73 8.50
N ASP A 217 -32.53 15.22 9.70
CA ASP A 217 -33.86 15.66 10.09
C ASP A 217 -33.87 17.18 10.27
N ALA A 218 -34.63 17.85 9.42
CA ALA A 218 -34.84 19.28 9.44
C ALA A 218 -36.21 19.68 10.07
N GLY A 219 -36.93 18.73 10.62
CA GLY A 219 -38.26 18.94 11.19
C GLY A 219 -39.25 19.50 10.18
N THR A 220 -39.84 20.65 10.49
CA THR A 220 -40.83 21.29 9.61
C THR A 220 -40.25 22.34 8.65
N GLN A 221 -38.93 22.53 8.69
CA GLN A 221 -38.25 23.57 7.92
C GLN A 221 -37.72 22.99 6.59
N ARG A 222 -37.31 23.88 5.66
CA ARG A 222 -36.81 23.50 4.34
C ARG A 222 -35.46 24.18 4.09
N PRO A 223 -34.41 23.83 4.84
CA PRO A 223 -33.11 24.39 4.60
C PRO A 223 -32.48 23.81 3.33
N THR A 224 -31.69 24.63 2.64
CA THR A 224 -30.75 24.15 1.63
C THR A 224 -29.46 23.79 2.34
N VAL A 225 -29.13 22.51 2.33
CA VAL A 225 -27.94 21.97 2.96
C VAL A 225 -26.97 21.52 1.89
N THR A 226 -25.74 21.97 1.99
CA THR A 226 -24.63 21.44 1.19
C THR A 226 -23.80 20.54 2.08
N PHE A 227 -23.67 19.29 1.72
CA PHE A 227 -22.73 18.40 2.38
C PHE A 227 -21.61 18.01 1.42
N THR A 228 -20.41 17.94 1.96
CA THR A 228 -19.21 17.48 1.27
C THR A 228 -18.71 16.23 1.98
N ILE A 229 -18.60 15.13 1.24
CA ILE A 229 -17.95 13.92 1.70
C ILE A 229 -16.52 14.03 1.25
N GLU A 230 -15.62 14.28 2.20
CA GLU A 230 -14.18 14.38 1.97
C GLU A 230 -13.61 12.97 2.07
N SER A 231 -13.02 12.50 0.96
CA SER A 231 -12.45 11.17 0.86
C SER A 231 -10.96 11.29 0.56
N GLY A 232 -10.15 10.58 1.32
CA GLY A 232 -8.70 10.59 1.17
C GLY A 232 -8.12 9.23 0.81
N ILE A 233 -6.84 9.22 0.50
CA ILE A 233 -6.06 8.00 0.28
C ILE A 233 -5.57 7.49 1.64
N SER A 234 -5.68 6.19 1.88
CA SER A 234 -5.23 5.55 3.12
C SER A 234 -3.83 6.00 3.53
N HIS A 235 -3.72 6.60 4.71
CA HIS A 235 -2.45 7.04 5.27
C HIS A 235 -1.43 5.91 5.37
N GLN A 236 -1.87 4.70 5.72
CA GLN A 236 -1.01 3.51 5.77
C GLN A 236 -0.48 3.15 4.39
N PHE A 237 -1.30 3.25 3.34
CA PHE A 237 -0.87 3.01 1.96
C PHE A 237 0.23 3.98 1.52
N VAL A 238 0.03 5.29 1.75
CA VAL A 238 1.01 6.34 1.46
C VAL A 238 2.31 6.11 2.25
N LEU A 239 2.19 5.75 3.54
CA LEU A 239 3.32 5.44 4.41
C LEU A 239 4.16 4.29 3.86
N TYR A 240 3.54 3.19 3.44
CA TYR A 240 4.26 2.04 2.87
C TYR A 240 4.91 2.38 1.54
N LEU A 241 4.21 3.11 0.66
CA LEU A 241 4.77 3.59 -0.61
C LEU A 241 5.90 4.61 -0.43
N THR A 242 6.05 5.18 0.76
CA THR A 242 7.16 6.08 1.10
C THR A 242 8.31 5.33 1.77
N ILE A 243 8.04 4.56 2.82
CA ILE A 243 9.08 3.89 3.61
C ILE A 243 9.81 2.82 2.80
N PHE A 244 9.10 1.94 2.12
CA PHE A 244 9.76 0.84 1.40
C PHE A 244 10.71 1.32 0.30
N PRO A 245 10.34 2.25 -0.60
CA PRO A 245 11.29 2.79 -1.57
C PRO A 245 12.52 3.45 -0.93
N ILE A 246 12.36 4.18 0.18
CA ILE A 246 13.49 4.77 0.90
C ILE A 246 14.46 3.68 1.38
N VAL A 247 13.94 2.60 1.98
CA VAL A 247 14.73 1.46 2.45
C VAL A 247 15.43 0.76 1.28
N PHE A 248 14.72 0.56 0.15
CA PHE A 248 15.31 -0.01 -1.06
C PHE A 248 16.44 0.86 -1.63
N VAL A 249 16.25 2.18 -1.69
CA VAL A 249 17.28 3.12 -2.14
C VAL A 249 18.49 3.05 -1.22
N ALA A 250 18.31 3.13 0.09
CA ALA A 250 19.38 3.08 1.07
C ALA A 250 20.17 1.76 0.95
N MET A 251 19.47 0.62 0.89
CA MET A 251 20.10 -0.69 0.77
C MET A 251 20.90 -0.80 -0.53
N ASN A 252 20.33 -0.44 -1.66
CA ASN A 252 21.01 -0.52 -2.97
C ASN A 252 22.18 0.49 -3.06
N ALA A 253 22.07 1.67 -2.46
CA ALA A 253 23.16 2.63 -2.38
C ALA A 253 24.35 2.07 -1.58
N ILE A 254 24.12 1.45 -0.42
CA ILE A 254 25.14 0.77 0.37
C ILE A 254 25.85 -0.31 -0.48
N TRP A 255 25.09 -1.10 -1.22
CA TRP A 255 25.65 -2.11 -2.11
C TRP A 255 26.51 -1.51 -3.22
N ILE A 256 26.09 -0.43 -3.85
CA ILE A 256 26.87 0.27 -4.88
C ILE A 256 28.19 0.79 -4.27
N ILE A 257 28.12 1.44 -3.12
CA ILE A 257 29.31 1.97 -2.41
C ILE A 257 30.30 0.84 -2.13
N TYR A 258 29.81 -0.33 -1.69
CA TYR A 258 30.65 -1.49 -1.40
C TYR A 258 31.27 -2.12 -2.66
N LEU A 259 30.49 -2.24 -3.74
CA LEU A 259 30.92 -2.87 -4.99
C LEU A 259 31.80 -1.96 -5.87
N TRP A 260 31.71 -0.66 -5.73
CA TRP A 260 32.44 0.31 -6.55
C TRP A 260 33.95 0.12 -6.51
N PRO A 261 34.61 0.04 -5.33
CA PRO A 261 36.04 -0.18 -5.25
C PRO A 261 36.45 -1.57 -5.76
N LEU A 262 35.63 -2.59 -5.50
CA LEU A 262 35.87 -3.95 -6.01
C LEU A 262 35.83 -3.99 -7.53
N ARG A 263 34.81 -3.34 -8.14
CA ARG A 263 34.69 -3.22 -9.59
C ARG A 263 35.93 -2.55 -10.19
N ARG A 264 36.40 -1.44 -9.64
CA ARG A 264 37.59 -0.73 -10.13
C ARG A 264 38.86 -1.58 -10.02
N ARG A 265 38.98 -2.38 -8.96
CA ARG A 265 40.10 -3.30 -8.76
C ARG A 265 40.13 -4.38 -9.83
N TYR A 266 38.98 -5.05 -10.06
CA TYR A 266 38.91 -6.12 -11.07
C TYR A 266 38.96 -5.60 -12.51
N GLU A 267 38.53 -4.38 -12.79
CA GLU A 267 38.67 -3.76 -14.09
C GLU A 267 40.14 -3.63 -14.51
N LYS A 268 41.02 -3.24 -13.60
CA LYS A 268 42.45 -3.13 -13.88
C LYS A 268 43.12 -4.46 -14.13
N THR A 269 42.74 -5.50 -13.40
CA THR A 269 43.33 -6.85 -13.55
C THR A 269 42.75 -7.60 -14.75
N SER A 270 41.48 -7.39 -15.12
CA SER A 270 40.86 -8.04 -16.27
C SER A 270 41.38 -7.58 -17.65
N ILE A 271 42.05 -6.45 -17.72
CA ILE A 271 42.66 -5.95 -18.97
C ILE A 271 43.95 -6.70 -19.31
N TYR A 272 44.54 -7.40 -18.35
CA TYR A 272 45.80 -8.13 -18.49
C TYR A 272 45.62 -9.66 -18.55
N GLU A 273 44.39 -10.17 -18.48
CA GLU A 273 44.03 -11.56 -18.75
C GLU A 273 43.64 -11.74 -20.24
#